data_9c74464246f2a18455b84caa02c6e77a
#
_entry.id   9c74464246f2a18455b84caa02c6e77a
#
_cell.length_a   1.000
_cell.length_b   1.000
_cell.length_c   1.000
_cell.angle_alpha   90.00
_cell.angle_beta   90.00
_cell.angle_gamma   90.00
#
_symmetry.space_group_name_H-M   'P 1'
#
loop_
_entity.id
_entity.type
_entity.pdbx_description
1 polymer ?
#
loop_
_entity_poly.entity_id
_entity_poly.type
_entity_poly.pdbx_seq_one_letter_code
_entity_poly.pdbx_strand_id
1 'polypeptide(L)'
;MRKILTRFTIVPITLLAVAALAAGGLLAFLAWRDREAISFASSVVSENSPIAELATRKIVWKVVHIGSTVSTDTVRETVYTIKAGYDLSQAETPVVDKEAKTVTLTLPPPKIISIDHFLQRKSFEKKTLVERVFGENREDGKADREDIIQLAADCDKFGLLSAANLRESVATLVANRLRDACGYELVVQAGLDIPAKVMFNAYFEEKGVDFRLP
;
A
#
# COMPACT_ATOMS: atom_id res chain seq x y z
N MET A 1 -46.34 52.90 -29.04
CA MET A 1 -46.59 51.48 -28.68
C MET A 1 -45.55 50.45 -29.12
N ARG A 2 -44.76 50.64 -30.23
CA ARG A 2 -43.76 49.63 -30.70
C ARG A 2 -42.56 49.40 -29.77
N LYS A 3 -42.11 50.37 -28.97
CA LYS A 3 -40.97 50.23 -28.07
C LYS A 3 -41.19 49.44 -26.79
N ILE A 4 -42.46 49.21 -26.38
CA ILE A 4 -42.77 48.46 -25.19
C ILE A 4 -42.90 46.97 -25.52
N LEU A 5 -43.42 46.61 -26.68
CA LEU A 5 -43.54 45.21 -27.12
C LEU A 5 -42.17 44.54 -27.31
N THR A 6 -41.14 45.24 -27.79
CA THR A 6 -39.79 44.71 -27.99
C THR A 6 -39.09 44.38 -26.65
N ARG A 7 -39.38 45.11 -25.57
CA ARG A 7 -38.78 44.82 -24.26
C ARG A 7 -39.41 43.56 -23.61
N PHE A 8 -40.69 43.30 -23.83
CA PHE A 8 -41.38 42.11 -23.28
C PHE A 8 -40.98 40.82 -23.94
N THR A 9 -40.44 40.81 -25.16
CA THR A 9 -39.99 39.58 -25.87
C THR A 9 -38.51 39.34 -25.71
N ILE A 10 -37.68 40.38 -25.54
CA ILE A 10 -36.21 40.23 -25.42
C ILE A 10 -35.82 39.65 -24.06
N VAL A 11 -36.46 40.07 -22.98
CA VAL A 11 -36.12 39.59 -21.63
C VAL A 11 -36.33 38.05 -21.45
N PRO A 12 -37.47 37.46 -21.85
CA PRO A 12 -37.63 36.00 -21.74
C PRO A 12 -36.68 35.20 -22.66
N ILE A 13 -36.33 35.72 -23.85
CA ILE A 13 -35.39 35.06 -24.76
C ILE A 13 -33.97 35.08 -24.18
N THR A 14 -33.52 36.20 -23.61
CA THR A 14 -32.20 36.26 -22.96
C THR A 14 -32.12 35.37 -21.71
N LEU A 15 -33.20 35.30 -20.92
CA LEU A 15 -33.27 34.42 -19.77
C LEU A 15 -33.20 32.92 -20.19
N LEU A 16 -33.91 32.57 -21.25
CA LEU A 16 -33.88 31.21 -21.82
C LEU A 16 -32.48 30.85 -22.38
N ALA A 17 -31.82 31.79 -23.04
CA ALA A 17 -30.45 31.59 -23.54
C ALA A 17 -29.44 31.41 -22.40
N VAL A 18 -29.53 32.21 -21.33
CA VAL A 18 -28.68 32.07 -20.14
C VAL A 18 -28.94 30.74 -19.44
N ALA A 19 -30.21 30.33 -19.29
CA ALA A 19 -30.56 29.05 -18.70
C ALA A 19 -30.02 27.85 -19.52
N ALA A 20 -30.12 27.93 -20.86
CA ALA A 20 -29.58 26.91 -21.75
C ALA A 20 -28.04 26.80 -21.68
N LEU A 21 -27.36 27.95 -21.62
CA LEU A 21 -25.90 28.00 -21.44
C LEU A 21 -25.46 27.45 -20.07
N ALA A 22 -26.20 27.79 -19.02
CA ALA A 22 -25.94 27.24 -17.67
C ALA A 22 -26.17 25.72 -17.59
N ALA A 23 -27.25 25.23 -18.20
CA ALA A 23 -27.54 23.79 -18.28
C ALA A 23 -26.49 23.06 -19.14
N GLY A 24 -26.11 23.61 -20.29
CA GLY A 24 -25.06 23.06 -21.14
C GLY A 24 -23.69 23.03 -20.46
N GLY A 25 -23.33 24.09 -19.73
CA GLY A 25 -22.11 24.17 -18.95
C GLY A 25 -22.07 23.13 -17.80
N LEU A 26 -23.21 22.97 -17.12
CA LEU A 26 -23.34 21.95 -16.06
C LEU A 26 -23.20 20.52 -16.60
N LEU A 27 -23.86 20.21 -17.72
CA LEU A 27 -23.74 18.90 -18.36
C LEU A 27 -22.31 18.63 -18.85
N ALA A 28 -21.64 19.61 -19.43
CA ALA A 28 -20.26 19.50 -19.86
C ALA A 28 -19.31 19.28 -18.67
N PHE A 29 -19.52 19.97 -17.56
CA PHE A 29 -18.77 19.81 -16.32
C PHE A 29 -18.96 18.40 -15.72
N LEU A 30 -20.20 17.90 -15.67
CA LEU A 30 -20.49 16.57 -15.18
C LEU A 30 -19.83 15.48 -16.05
N ALA A 31 -19.92 15.63 -17.38
CA ALA A 31 -19.29 14.69 -18.31
C ALA A 31 -17.76 14.71 -18.23
N TRP A 32 -17.16 15.88 -18.02
CA TRP A 32 -15.71 16.01 -17.80
C TRP A 32 -15.29 15.31 -16.51
N ARG A 33 -16.01 15.54 -15.41
CA ARG A 33 -15.75 14.91 -14.10
C ARG A 33 -15.84 13.37 -14.15
N ASP A 34 -16.82 12.84 -14.89
CA ASP A 34 -16.98 11.39 -15.05
C ASP A 34 -15.82 10.78 -15.87
N ARG A 35 -15.31 11.51 -16.89
CA ARG A 35 -14.11 11.09 -17.64
C ARG A 35 -12.86 11.08 -16.79
N GLU A 36 -12.71 12.08 -15.93
CA GLU A 36 -11.56 12.19 -15.03
C GLU A 36 -11.53 11.06 -14.00
N ALA A 37 -12.70 10.67 -13.45
CA ALA A 37 -12.82 9.53 -12.54
C ALA A 37 -12.40 8.21 -13.22
N ILE A 38 -12.84 7.97 -14.45
CA ILE A 38 -12.46 6.79 -15.23
C ILE A 38 -10.96 6.79 -15.54
N SER A 39 -10.42 7.94 -15.96
CA SER A 39 -8.99 8.09 -16.26
C SER A 39 -8.14 7.85 -15.02
N PHE A 40 -8.52 8.43 -13.88
CA PHE A 40 -7.83 8.22 -12.61
C PHE A 40 -7.88 6.75 -12.18
N ALA A 41 -9.07 6.12 -12.18
CA ALA A 41 -9.24 4.73 -11.83
C ALA A 41 -8.38 3.81 -12.70
N SER A 42 -8.32 4.07 -14.02
CA SER A 42 -7.48 3.31 -14.94
C SER A 42 -5.98 3.54 -14.70
N SER A 43 -5.59 4.77 -14.34
CA SER A 43 -4.18 5.10 -14.07
C SER A 43 -3.65 4.42 -12.79
N VAL A 44 -4.50 4.18 -11.80
CA VAL A 44 -4.12 3.49 -10.55
C VAL A 44 -3.72 2.03 -10.81
N VAL A 45 -4.34 1.40 -11.81
CA VAL A 45 -4.15 -0.02 -12.14
C VAL A 45 -3.15 -0.23 -13.30
N SER A 46 -2.67 0.84 -13.93
CA SER A 46 -1.73 0.73 -15.05
C SER A 46 -0.34 0.29 -14.59
N GLU A 47 0.28 -0.66 -15.30
CA GLU A 47 1.67 -1.10 -15.08
C GLU A 47 2.69 0.07 -15.07
N ASN A 48 2.41 1.13 -15.81
CA ASN A 48 3.25 2.33 -15.88
C ASN A 48 2.93 3.35 -14.77
N SER A 49 2.03 3.01 -13.83
CA SER A 49 1.72 3.88 -12.72
C SER A 49 2.89 3.92 -11.72
N PRO A 50 3.33 5.09 -11.27
CA PRO A 50 4.27 5.19 -10.15
C PRO A 50 3.71 4.60 -8.84
N ILE A 51 2.46 4.13 -8.85
CA ILE A 51 1.73 3.51 -7.74
C ILE A 51 1.54 1.99 -7.97
N ALA A 52 2.14 1.40 -9.02
CA ALA A 52 1.96 0.00 -9.36
C ALA A 52 2.27 -0.93 -8.17
N GLU A 53 3.31 -0.64 -7.41
CA GLU A 53 3.57 -1.29 -6.12
C GLU A 53 3.22 -0.34 -4.98
N LEU A 54 2.02 -0.49 -4.44
CA LEU A 54 1.55 0.31 -3.32
C LEU A 54 1.95 -0.34 -2.00
N ALA A 55 3.06 0.12 -1.40
CA ALA A 55 3.39 -0.22 -0.02
C ALA A 55 2.42 0.49 0.93
N THR A 56 1.46 -0.25 1.46
CA THR A 56 0.42 0.31 2.31
C THR A 56 0.76 0.27 3.78
N ARG A 57 1.70 -0.61 4.16
CA ARG A 57 2.11 -0.75 5.55
C ARG A 57 3.61 -0.96 5.68
N LYS A 58 4.20 -0.23 6.64
CA LYS A 58 5.58 -0.41 7.10
C LYS A 58 5.54 -0.96 8.51
N ILE A 59 6.14 -2.12 8.72
CA ILE A 59 6.32 -2.74 10.02
C ILE A 59 7.81 -2.65 10.38
N VAL A 60 8.10 -2.14 11.57
CA VAL A 60 9.46 -2.12 12.12
C VAL A 60 9.48 -3.06 13.32
N TRP A 61 10.29 -4.10 13.24
CA TRP A 61 10.43 -5.10 14.27
C TRP A 61 11.89 -5.17 14.74
N LYS A 62 12.08 -5.03 16.05
CA LYS A 62 13.40 -4.95 16.67
C LYS A 62 13.62 -6.16 17.56
N VAL A 63 14.74 -6.83 17.34
CA VAL A 63 15.19 -7.97 18.16
C VAL A 63 16.53 -7.65 18.81
N VAL A 64 16.65 -8.06 20.05
CA VAL A 64 17.90 -7.93 20.79
C VAL A 64 18.28 -9.30 21.32
N HIS A 65 19.37 -9.85 20.82
CA HIS A 65 19.96 -11.08 21.31
C HIS A 65 21.12 -10.74 22.26
N ILE A 66 21.10 -11.32 23.43
CA ILE A 66 22.18 -11.19 24.41
C ILE A 66 22.85 -12.54 24.53
N GLY A 67 24.08 -12.63 24.05
CA GLY A 67 24.93 -13.81 24.22
C GLY A 67 26.00 -13.53 25.25
N SER A 68 26.28 -14.49 26.11
CA SER A 68 27.39 -14.43 27.06
C SER A 68 28.22 -15.71 26.94
N THR A 69 29.51 -15.53 26.69
CA THR A 69 30.50 -16.61 26.74
C THR A 69 31.45 -16.35 27.92
N VAL A 70 32.35 -17.29 28.18
CA VAL A 70 33.33 -17.13 29.29
C VAL A 70 34.20 -15.90 29.11
N SER A 71 34.40 -15.44 27.87
CA SER A 71 35.31 -14.35 27.50
C SER A 71 34.65 -13.12 26.92
N THR A 72 33.39 -13.23 26.44
CA THR A 72 32.76 -12.14 25.69
C THR A 72 31.27 -12.06 26.00
N ASP A 73 30.79 -10.87 26.31
CA ASP A 73 29.37 -10.55 26.28
C ASP A 73 29.06 -9.88 24.93
N THR A 74 28.13 -10.45 24.20
CA THR A 74 27.71 -9.92 22.90
C THR A 74 26.25 -9.48 22.96
N VAL A 75 26.01 -8.24 22.55
CA VAL A 75 24.66 -7.72 22.32
C VAL A 75 24.50 -7.53 20.81
N ARG A 76 23.60 -8.29 20.22
CA ARG A 76 23.22 -8.17 18.82
C ARG A 76 21.83 -7.54 18.76
N GLU A 77 21.74 -6.40 18.12
CA GLU A 77 20.48 -5.73 17.81
C GLU A 77 20.21 -5.83 16.32
N THR A 78 19.08 -6.42 15.95
CA THR A 78 18.62 -6.50 14.55
C THR A 78 17.31 -5.77 14.41
N VAL A 79 17.20 -4.89 13.43
CA VAL A 79 15.99 -4.16 13.10
C VAL A 79 15.53 -4.59 11.72
N TYR A 80 14.38 -5.23 11.65
CA TYR A 80 13.73 -5.59 10.39
C TYR A 80 12.71 -4.54 10.04
N THR A 81 12.76 -4.06 8.80
CA THR A 81 11.74 -3.18 8.24
C THR A 81 11.06 -3.91 7.10
N ILE A 82 9.79 -4.25 7.30
CA ILE A 82 8.95 -4.92 6.31
C ILE A 82 8.05 -3.88 5.68
N LYS A 83 8.02 -3.85 4.36
CA LYS A 83 7.01 -3.13 3.59
C LYS A 83 6.10 -4.16 2.93
N ALA A 84 4.81 -4.07 3.20
CA ALA A 84 3.78 -4.93 2.63
C ALA A 84 2.69 -4.09 1.98
N GLY A 85 2.03 -4.66 0.97
CA GLY A 85 1.01 -3.97 0.22
C GLY A 85 0.46 -4.82 -0.92
N TYR A 86 0.09 -4.13 -1.99
CA TYR A 86 -0.54 -4.73 -3.15
C TYR A 86 0.22 -4.36 -4.42
N ASP A 87 0.29 -5.30 -5.35
CA ASP A 87 0.73 -5.06 -6.72
C ASP A 87 -0.50 -4.70 -7.57
N LEU A 88 -0.76 -3.42 -7.70
CA LEU A 88 -1.95 -2.94 -8.40
C LEU A 88 -1.91 -3.19 -9.91
N SER A 89 -0.75 -3.54 -10.48
CA SER A 89 -0.67 -3.97 -11.88
C SER A 89 -1.43 -5.27 -12.14
N GLN A 90 -1.62 -6.09 -11.07
CA GLN A 90 -2.38 -7.33 -11.12
C GLN A 90 -3.84 -7.15 -10.68
N ALA A 91 -4.25 -5.94 -10.34
CA ALA A 91 -5.63 -5.66 -9.96
C ALA A 91 -6.55 -5.73 -11.18
N GLU A 92 -7.80 -6.10 -10.92
CA GLU A 92 -8.84 -6.02 -11.95
C GLU A 92 -9.12 -4.57 -12.33
N THR A 93 -9.59 -4.36 -13.57
CA THR A 93 -10.00 -3.02 -14.01
C THR A 93 -11.09 -2.47 -13.08
N PRO A 94 -10.90 -1.27 -12.51
CA PRO A 94 -11.87 -0.69 -11.61
C PRO A 94 -13.24 -0.51 -12.26
N VAL A 95 -14.30 -0.83 -11.52
CA VAL A 95 -15.68 -0.66 -11.98
C VAL A 95 -16.18 0.71 -11.54
N VAL A 96 -16.60 1.53 -12.50
CA VAL A 96 -17.11 2.89 -12.24
C VAL A 96 -18.63 2.90 -12.39
N ASP A 97 -19.34 3.14 -11.30
CA ASP A 97 -20.78 3.39 -11.28
C ASP A 97 -21.04 4.89 -11.28
N LYS A 98 -21.56 5.39 -12.42
CA LYS A 98 -21.84 6.82 -12.61
C LYS A 98 -23.11 7.28 -11.89
N GLU A 99 -24.06 6.38 -11.68
CA GLU A 99 -25.33 6.71 -11.00
C GLU A 99 -25.09 6.80 -9.49
N ALA A 100 -24.43 5.80 -8.92
CA ALA A 100 -24.06 5.77 -7.51
C ALA A 100 -22.87 6.68 -7.16
N LYS A 101 -22.13 7.20 -8.17
CA LYS A 101 -20.90 7.95 -7.98
C LYS A 101 -19.86 7.18 -7.18
N THR A 102 -19.70 5.90 -7.48
CA THR A 102 -18.75 5.03 -6.82
C THR A 102 -17.73 4.45 -7.80
N VAL A 103 -16.52 4.22 -7.31
CA VAL A 103 -15.48 3.46 -8.00
C VAL A 103 -15.16 2.24 -7.14
N THR A 104 -15.38 1.06 -7.67
CA THR A 104 -15.04 -0.21 -7.00
C THR A 104 -13.69 -0.70 -7.48
N LEU A 105 -12.75 -0.85 -6.55
CA LEU A 105 -11.41 -1.39 -6.79
C LEU A 105 -11.30 -2.76 -6.09
N THR A 106 -11.10 -3.82 -6.89
CA THR A 106 -10.81 -5.16 -6.38
C THR A 106 -9.30 -5.32 -6.23
N LEU A 107 -8.83 -5.52 -5.01
CA LEU A 107 -7.40 -5.68 -4.73
C LEU A 107 -6.94 -7.11 -5.03
N PRO A 108 -5.74 -7.28 -5.62
CA PRO A 108 -5.12 -8.60 -5.75
C PRO A 108 -4.71 -9.13 -4.35
N PRO A 109 -4.18 -10.36 -4.25
CA PRO A 109 -3.61 -10.85 -3.01
C PRO A 109 -2.51 -9.93 -2.48
N PRO A 110 -2.44 -9.68 -1.16
CA PRO A 110 -1.38 -8.87 -0.57
C PRO A 110 -0.03 -9.59 -0.67
N LYS A 111 1.06 -8.81 -0.81
CA LYS A 111 2.43 -9.33 -0.85
C LYS A 111 3.39 -8.52 0.01
N ILE A 112 4.51 -9.13 0.38
CA ILE A 112 5.65 -8.41 0.93
C ILE A 112 6.44 -7.81 -0.23
N ILE A 113 6.66 -6.50 -0.18
CA ILE A 113 7.36 -5.73 -1.22
C ILE A 113 8.87 -5.70 -0.92
N SER A 114 9.23 -5.42 0.33
CA SER A 114 10.63 -5.46 0.75
C SER A 114 10.78 -5.88 2.21
N ILE A 115 11.90 -6.53 2.49
CA ILE A 115 12.38 -6.78 3.84
C ILE A 115 13.78 -6.20 3.90
N ASP A 116 13.94 -5.10 4.63
CA ASP A 116 15.22 -4.47 4.89
C ASP A 116 15.64 -4.84 6.31
N HIS A 117 16.91 -5.18 6.52
CA HIS A 117 17.43 -5.43 7.85
C HIS A 117 18.65 -4.57 8.13
N PHE A 118 18.78 -4.14 9.37
CA PHE A 118 19.95 -3.45 9.89
C PHE A 118 20.45 -4.20 11.12
N LEU A 119 21.69 -4.61 11.08
CA LEU A 119 22.37 -5.32 12.15
C LEU A 119 23.32 -4.37 12.86
N GLN A 120 23.12 -4.20 14.17
CA GLN A 120 24.08 -3.54 15.04
C GLN A 120 24.58 -4.55 16.07
N ARG A 121 25.91 -4.76 16.08
CA ARG A 121 26.56 -5.64 17.06
C ARG A 121 27.40 -4.78 17.99
N LYS A 122 27.29 -5.03 19.30
CA LYS A 122 28.19 -4.51 20.32
C LYS A 122 28.77 -5.71 21.06
N SER A 123 30.08 -5.94 20.94
CA SER A 123 30.78 -6.95 21.72
C SER A 123 31.60 -6.28 22.80
N PHE A 124 31.44 -6.75 24.02
CA PHE A 124 32.24 -6.33 25.17
C PHE A 124 33.25 -7.43 25.46
N GLU A 125 34.49 -7.25 25.00
CA GLU A 125 35.57 -8.23 25.20
C GLU A 125 35.93 -8.34 26.69
N LYS A 126 35.71 -9.53 27.25
CA LYS A 126 36.44 -9.95 28.45
C LYS A 126 37.74 -10.52 27.94
N LYS A 127 38.83 -9.74 27.98
CA LYS A 127 40.11 -9.99 27.33
C LYS A 127 40.64 -11.41 27.54
N THR A 128 40.48 -12.29 26.57
CA THR A 128 41.30 -13.50 26.34
C THR A 128 41.64 -13.65 24.88
N LEU A 129 42.92 -13.93 24.58
CA LEU A 129 43.52 -13.88 23.24
C LEU A 129 43.08 -15.03 22.31
N VAL A 130 42.41 -16.05 22.78
CA VAL A 130 42.17 -17.31 22.05
C VAL A 130 40.96 -17.27 21.10
N GLU A 131 39.94 -16.48 21.39
CA GLU A 131 38.68 -16.45 20.61
C GLU A 131 38.72 -15.57 19.36
N ARG A 132 39.75 -14.74 19.17
CA ARG A 132 39.89 -13.91 17.96
C ARG A 132 40.09 -14.71 16.66
N VAL A 133 40.40 -16.01 16.75
CA VAL A 133 40.84 -16.81 15.61
C VAL A 133 39.77 -17.80 15.10
N PHE A 134 38.77 -18.14 15.89
CA PHE A 134 37.87 -19.28 15.60
C PHE A 134 36.38 -18.99 15.57
N GLY A 135 35.89 -18.02 14.87
CA GLY A 135 34.56 -18.31 14.47
C GLY A 135 33.40 -17.35 14.72
N GLU A 136 33.34 -16.28 13.98
CA GLU A 136 32.18 -15.36 14.05
C GLU A 136 31.07 -15.58 13.02
N ASN A 137 31.23 -16.46 12.01
CA ASN A 137 30.39 -16.39 10.81
C ASN A 137 29.25 -17.45 10.69
N ARG A 138 29.14 -18.43 11.58
CA ARG A 138 28.12 -19.50 11.47
C ARG A 138 26.85 -19.28 12.30
N GLU A 139 26.93 -18.51 13.39
CA GLU A 139 25.80 -18.33 14.29
C GLU A 139 24.80 -17.26 13.78
N ASP A 140 25.26 -16.27 13.02
CA ASP A 140 24.43 -15.18 12.56
C ASP A 140 23.31 -15.62 11.61
N GLY A 141 23.65 -16.48 10.63
CA GLY A 141 22.65 -16.96 9.68
C GLY A 141 21.54 -17.82 10.30
N LYS A 142 21.85 -18.55 11.39
CA LYS A 142 20.84 -19.33 12.12
C LYS A 142 19.93 -18.42 12.92
N ALA A 143 20.48 -17.43 13.62
CA ALA A 143 19.71 -16.48 14.38
C ALA A 143 18.81 -15.60 13.48
N ASP A 144 19.28 -15.20 12.29
CA ASP A 144 18.45 -14.47 11.32
C ASP A 144 17.25 -15.30 10.84
N ARG A 145 17.43 -16.61 10.64
CA ARG A 145 16.33 -17.51 10.27
C ARG A 145 15.30 -17.63 11.40
N GLU A 146 15.75 -17.80 12.65
CA GLU A 146 14.88 -17.85 13.81
C GLU A 146 14.11 -16.54 14.00
N ASP A 147 14.78 -15.41 13.82
CA ASP A 147 14.16 -14.08 13.88
C ASP A 147 13.04 -13.93 12.83
N ILE A 148 13.25 -14.37 11.60
CA ILE A 148 12.26 -14.30 10.53
C ILE A 148 11.07 -15.23 10.81
N ILE A 149 11.30 -16.42 11.35
CA ILE A 149 10.22 -17.34 11.76
C ILE A 149 9.36 -16.68 12.84
N GLN A 150 9.99 -16.11 13.87
CA GLN A 150 9.28 -15.43 14.95
C GLN A 150 8.52 -14.20 14.44
N LEU A 151 9.14 -13.42 13.57
CA LEU A 151 8.54 -12.24 12.96
C LEU A 151 7.28 -12.59 12.15
N ALA A 152 7.33 -13.66 11.35
CA ALA A 152 6.16 -14.13 10.61
C ALA A 152 5.03 -14.57 11.55
N ALA A 153 5.37 -15.31 12.62
CA ALA A 153 4.42 -15.73 13.64
C ALA A 153 3.78 -14.53 14.37
N ASP A 154 4.58 -13.51 14.69
CA ASP A 154 4.07 -12.28 15.31
C ASP A 154 3.17 -11.49 14.33
N CYS A 155 3.51 -11.44 13.04
CA CYS A 155 2.66 -10.84 12.02
C CYS A 155 1.28 -11.52 11.93
N ASP A 156 1.23 -12.84 11.97
CA ASP A 156 -0.03 -13.60 11.99
C ASP A 156 -0.79 -13.39 13.31
N LYS A 157 -0.11 -13.54 14.44
CA LYS A 157 -0.70 -13.39 15.77
C LYS A 157 -1.37 -12.04 16.01
N PHE A 158 -0.75 -10.97 15.54
CA PHE A 158 -1.24 -9.61 15.72
C PHE A 158 -2.00 -9.07 14.50
N GLY A 159 -2.19 -9.87 13.46
CA GLY A 159 -2.87 -9.48 12.23
C GLY A 159 -2.19 -8.31 11.51
N LEU A 160 -0.87 -8.14 11.66
CA LEU A 160 -0.15 -6.98 11.15
C LEU A 160 -0.19 -6.87 9.63
N LEU A 161 -0.24 -8.02 8.95
CA LEU A 161 -0.31 -8.15 7.49
C LEU A 161 -1.69 -8.64 7.01
N SER A 162 -2.73 -8.56 7.85
CA SER A 162 -4.08 -8.97 7.44
C SER A 162 -4.61 -8.12 6.29
N ALA A 163 -5.38 -8.75 5.40
CA ALA A 163 -5.99 -8.07 4.27
C ALA A 163 -6.86 -6.88 4.71
N ALA A 164 -7.52 -6.97 5.86
CA ALA A 164 -8.32 -5.87 6.42
C ALA A 164 -7.45 -4.63 6.73
N ASN A 165 -6.32 -4.82 7.42
CA ASN A 165 -5.41 -3.74 7.79
C ASN A 165 -4.76 -3.09 6.56
N LEU A 166 -4.36 -3.91 5.57
CA LEU A 166 -3.73 -3.43 4.34
C LEU A 166 -4.77 -2.70 3.46
N ARG A 167 -6.01 -3.21 3.39
CA ARG A 167 -7.13 -2.59 2.67
C ARG A 167 -7.45 -1.20 3.18
N GLU A 168 -7.53 -1.02 4.50
CA GLU A 168 -7.81 0.28 5.11
C GLU A 168 -6.80 1.35 4.70
N SER A 169 -5.53 0.96 4.63
CA SER A 169 -4.46 1.86 4.18
C SER A 169 -4.63 2.25 2.70
N VAL A 170 -5.02 1.32 1.80
CA VAL A 170 -5.32 1.62 0.39
C VAL A 170 -6.51 2.55 0.30
N ALA A 171 -7.61 2.23 1.00
CA ALA A 171 -8.81 3.04 1.01
C ALA A 171 -8.49 4.49 1.40
N THR A 172 -7.70 4.69 2.45
CA THR A 172 -7.30 6.03 2.90
C THR A 172 -6.47 6.78 1.87
N LEU A 173 -5.48 6.12 1.24
CA LEU A 173 -4.58 6.75 0.28
C LEU A 173 -5.26 7.13 -1.04
N VAL A 174 -6.14 6.27 -1.55
CA VAL A 174 -6.78 6.45 -2.86
C VAL A 174 -8.08 7.24 -2.73
N ALA A 175 -8.87 7.01 -1.67
CA ALA A 175 -10.19 7.65 -1.48
C ALA A 175 -10.10 9.18 -1.44
N ASN A 176 -9.11 9.72 -0.73
CA ASN A 176 -8.95 11.17 -0.64
C ASN A 176 -8.71 11.80 -2.02
N ARG A 177 -7.83 11.20 -2.82
CA ARG A 177 -7.56 11.70 -4.18
C ARG A 177 -8.77 11.61 -5.09
N LEU A 178 -9.49 10.49 -5.04
CA LEU A 178 -10.66 10.29 -5.88
C LEU A 178 -11.81 11.25 -5.53
N ARG A 179 -12.07 11.43 -4.24
CA ARG A 179 -13.11 12.34 -3.76
C ARG A 179 -12.80 13.79 -4.10
N ASP A 180 -11.56 14.22 -3.86
CA ASP A 180 -11.15 15.61 -4.07
C ASP A 180 -11.09 15.96 -5.56
N ALA A 181 -10.65 15.03 -6.42
CA ALA A 181 -10.55 15.27 -7.86
C ALA A 181 -11.90 15.18 -8.58
N CYS A 182 -12.70 14.15 -8.27
CA CYS A 182 -13.85 13.78 -9.10
C CYS A 182 -15.19 13.71 -8.35
N GLY A 183 -15.18 13.75 -7.02
CA GLY A 183 -16.38 13.63 -6.19
C GLY A 183 -17.02 12.24 -6.24
N TYR A 184 -16.21 11.20 -6.50
CA TYR A 184 -16.62 9.80 -6.41
C TYR A 184 -16.17 9.20 -5.09
N GLU A 185 -16.93 8.24 -4.59
CA GLU A 185 -16.58 7.44 -3.43
C GLU A 185 -15.83 6.16 -3.86
N LEU A 186 -14.78 5.81 -3.13
CA LEU A 186 -14.02 4.59 -3.38
C LEU A 186 -14.57 3.44 -2.53
N VAL A 187 -14.95 2.35 -3.20
CA VAL A 187 -15.27 1.06 -2.56
C VAL A 187 -14.11 0.10 -2.82
N VAL A 188 -13.36 -0.26 -1.78
CA VAL A 188 -12.26 -1.21 -1.89
C VAL A 188 -12.73 -2.59 -1.47
N GLN A 189 -12.68 -3.55 -2.39
CA GLN A 189 -12.91 -4.95 -2.12
C GLN A 189 -11.56 -5.64 -1.91
N ALA A 190 -11.37 -6.26 -0.75
CA ALA A 190 -10.16 -7.02 -0.46
C ALA A 190 -10.24 -8.40 -1.12
N GLY A 191 -9.11 -8.86 -1.62
CA GLY A 191 -8.91 -10.26 -1.98
C GLY A 191 -8.89 -11.18 -0.75
N LEU A 192 -8.48 -12.43 -0.95
CA LEU A 192 -8.33 -13.44 0.11
C LEU A 192 -7.32 -12.98 1.16
N ASP A 193 -7.62 -13.26 2.42
CA ASP A 193 -6.66 -13.10 3.50
C ASP A 193 -5.59 -14.19 3.39
N ILE A 194 -4.33 -13.80 3.35
CA ILE A 194 -3.20 -14.71 3.19
C ILE A 194 -2.38 -14.68 4.47
N PRO A 195 -2.07 -15.86 5.09
CA PRO A 195 -1.20 -15.92 6.24
C PRO A 195 0.17 -15.28 5.97
N ALA A 196 0.73 -14.58 6.95
CA ALA A 196 2.04 -13.93 6.81
C ALA A 196 3.12 -14.92 6.37
N LYS A 197 3.12 -16.14 6.93
CA LYS A 197 4.01 -17.23 6.53
C LYS A 197 4.02 -17.46 5.01
N VAL A 198 2.85 -17.46 4.36
CA VAL A 198 2.74 -17.67 2.91
C VAL A 198 3.33 -16.48 2.15
N MET A 199 3.07 -15.26 2.62
CA MET A 199 3.64 -14.05 2.01
C MET A 199 5.16 -14.01 2.14
N PHE A 200 5.72 -14.40 3.29
CA PHE A 200 7.17 -14.50 3.49
C PHE A 200 7.80 -15.55 2.57
N ASN A 201 7.19 -16.73 2.46
CA ASN A 201 7.69 -17.78 1.58
C ASN A 201 7.68 -17.33 0.11
N ALA A 202 6.59 -16.70 -0.35
CA ALA A 202 6.50 -16.16 -1.70
C ALA A 202 7.56 -15.08 -1.96
N TYR A 203 7.81 -14.19 -1.00
CA TYR A 203 8.85 -13.19 -1.10
C TYR A 203 10.25 -13.80 -1.23
N PHE A 204 10.60 -14.80 -0.41
CA PHE A 204 11.92 -15.44 -0.48
C PHE A 204 12.10 -16.23 -1.78
N GLU A 205 11.05 -16.89 -2.26
CA GLU A 205 11.06 -17.61 -3.53
C GLU A 205 11.29 -16.63 -4.70
N GLU A 206 10.59 -15.49 -4.72
CA GLU A 206 10.79 -14.43 -5.73
C GLU A 206 12.22 -13.88 -5.73
N LYS A 207 12.84 -13.77 -4.55
CA LYS A 207 14.23 -13.29 -4.41
C LYS A 207 15.30 -14.40 -4.63
N GLY A 208 14.89 -15.62 -4.96
CA GLY A 208 15.81 -16.75 -5.17
C GLY A 208 16.52 -17.23 -3.89
N VAL A 209 15.94 -16.94 -2.73
CA VAL A 209 16.49 -17.36 -1.44
C VAL A 209 15.93 -18.72 -1.07
N ASP A 210 16.79 -19.71 -0.90
CA ASP A 210 16.44 -21.07 -0.46
C ASP A 210 16.15 -21.09 1.05
N PHE A 211 15.01 -20.50 1.42
CA PHE A 211 14.51 -20.46 2.79
C PHE A 211 12.99 -20.57 2.78
N ARG A 212 12.47 -21.56 3.49
CA ARG A 212 11.03 -21.74 3.73
C ARG A 212 10.74 -21.73 5.22
N LEU A 213 9.71 -20.99 5.58
CA LEU A 213 9.15 -21.02 6.92
C LEU A 213 8.45 -22.36 7.18
N PRO A 214 8.65 -22.98 8.34
CA PRO A 214 8.08 -24.27 8.71
C PRO A 214 6.55 -24.26 8.83
#